data_9cdfcdd55c81a3f238dc49de14c2011a
#
_entry.id   9cdfcdd55c81a3f238dc49de14c2011a
#
_cell.length_a   1.000
_cell.length_b   1.000
_cell.length_c   1.000
_cell.angle_alpha   90.00
_cell.angle_beta   90.00
_cell.angle_gamma   90.00
#
_symmetry.space_group_name_H-M   'P 1'
#
loop_
_entity.id
_entity.type
_entity.pdbx_description
1 polymer ?
#
loop_
_entity_poly.entity_id
_entity_poly.type
_entity_poly.pdbx_seq_one_letter_code
_entity_poly.pdbx_strand_id
1 'polypeptide(L)'
;EEVTNVMVEEVYGDMMGVQGLKVKHKETGEIRDLPTPGVFVFVGRDVLNAPLKQEDGTFLCDLNEAGEVIVDLRMRTSVKGLYAAGDIRIDAPKQVVCAAGDGATAAVNIIEYLG
;
A
#
# COMPACT_ATOMS: atom_id res chain seq x y z
N GLU A 1 11.03 -5.73 23.21
CA GLU A 1 12.28 -6.22 22.61
C GLU A 1 12.25 -5.91 21.11
N GLU A 2 13.33 -5.38 20.57
CA GLU A 2 13.51 -5.18 19.13
C GLU A 2 14.34 -6.34 18.58
N VAL A 3 13.84 -7.00 17.53
CA VAL A 3 14.52 -8.10 16.86
C VAL A 3 14.75 -7.69 15.41
N THR A 4 16.00 -7.41 15.06
CA THR A 4 16.40 -6.89 13.73
C THR A 4 17.17 -7.93 12.93
N ASN A 5 17.35 -7.66 11.63
CA ASN A 5 18.10 -8.50 10.70
C ASN A 5 17.59 -9.95 10.60
N VAL A 6 16.27 -10.09 10.72
CA VAL A 6 15.60 -11.38 10.62
C VAL A 6 14.63 -11.44 9.44
N MET A 7 14.29 -12.64 9.06
CA MET A 7 13.20 -12.96 8.13
C MET A 7 12.18 -13.80 8.87
N VAL A 8 10.90 -13.50 8.72
CA VAL A 8 9.82 -14.32 9.27
C VAL A 8 9.68 -15.56 8.40
N GLU A 9 9.82 -16.73 9.01
CA GLU A 9 9.66 -18.04 8.35
C GLU A 9 8.24 -18.57 8.50
N GLU A 10 7.65 -18.42 9.69
CA GLU A 10 6.35 -18.98 10.01
C GLU A 10 5.64 -18.15 11.09
N VAL A 11 4.33 -17.97 10.95
CA VAL A 11 3.45 -17.58 12.04
C VAL A 11 2.67 -18.82 12.41
N TYR A 12 2.78 -19.29 13.65
CA TYR A 12 2.14 -20.53 14.10
C TYR A 12 1.10 -20.28 15.19
N GLY A 13 0.17 -21.19 15.28
CA GLY A 13 -0.92 -21.16 16.25
C GLY A 13 -1.83 -22.36 16.09
N ASP A 14 -2.96 -22.33 16.77
CA ASP A 14 -3.99 -23.36 16.74
C ASP A 14 -5.39 -22.74 16.62
N MET A 15 -6.43 -23.55 16.89
CA MET A 15 -7.82 -23.09 16.86
C MET A 15 -8.14 -21.99 17.88
N MET A 16 -7.26 -21.76 18.87
CA MET A 16 -7.40 -20.69 19.88
C MET A 16 -6.74 -19.39 19.45
N GLY A 17 -5.93 -19.40 18.38
CA GLY A 17 -5.30 -18.23 17.79
C GLY A 17 -3.79 -18.35 17.61
N VAL A 18 -3.16 -17.21 17.36
CA VAL A 18 -1.70 -17.11 17.18
C VAL A 18 -1.00 -17.38 18.51
N GLN A 19 0.04 -18.21 18.48
CA GLN A 19 0.89 -18.55 19.62
C GLN A 19 2.30 -17.98 19.49
N GLY A 20 2.76 -17.67 18.26
CA GLY A 20 4.07 -17.11 18.04
C GLY A 20 4.47 -17.05 16.58
N LEU A 21 5.72 -16.66 16.37
CA LEU A 21 6.36 -16.69 15.06
C LEU A 21 7.79 -17.22 15.16
N LYS A 22 8.22 -17.90 14.09
CA LYS A 22 9.62 -18.27 13.89
C LYS A 22 10.29 -17.25 13.00
N VAL A 23 11.44 -16.79 13.44
CA VAL A 23 12.29 -15.89 12.69
C VAL A 23 13.65 -16.51 12.43
N LYS A 24 14.23 -16.23 11.28
CA LYS A 24 15.56 -16.67 10.88
C LYS A 24 16.46 -15.46 10.72
N HIS A 25 17.60 -15.47 11.40
CA HIS A 25 18.60 -14.41 11.24
C HIS A 25 19.23 -14.47 9.85
N LYS A 26 19.27 -13.36 9.14
CA LYS A 26 19.68 -13.31 7.73
C LYS A 26 21.14 -13.70 7.48
N GLU A 27 22.02 -13.39 8.43
CA GLU A 27 23.46 -13.67 8.29
C GLU A 27 23.85 -15.02 8.88
N THR A 28 23.37 -15.33 10.10
CA THR A 28 23.79 -16.54 10.80
C THR A 28 22.94 -17.76 10.48
N GLY A 29 21.72 -17.54 9.95
CA GLY A 29 20.76 -18.61 9.71
C GLY A 29 20.11 -19.18 10.97
N GLU A 30 20.42 -18.62 12.16
CA GLU A 30 19.84 -19.06 13.43
C GLU A 30 18.32 -18.83 13.42
N ILE A 31 17.57 -19.84 13.87
CA ILE A 31 16.13 -19.79 14.01
C ILE A 31 15.78 -19.53 15.48
N ARG A 32 14.90 -18.55 15.73
CA ARG A 32 14.37 -18.22 17.05
C ARG A 32 12.85 -18.27 17.02
N ASP A 33 12.29 -18.82 18.09
CA ASP A 33 10.86 -18.71 18.39
C ASP A 33 10.58 -17.44 19.19
N LEU A 34 9.59 -16.68 18.76
CA LEU A 34 9.11 -15.46 19.42
C LEU A 34 7.65 -15.69 19.83
N PRO A 35 7.37 -16.12 21.07
CA PRO A 35 6.02 -16.31 21.56
C PRO A 35 5.27 -15.00 21.60
N THR A 36 4.08 -14.94 20.97
CA THR A 36 3.22 -13.76 20.97
C THR A 36 1.77 -14.15 20.69
N PRO A 37 0.79 -13.51 21.32
CA PRO A 37 -0.62 -13.78 21.08
C PRO A 37 -1.19 -13.13 19.82
N GLY A 38 -0.40 -12.32 19.11
CA GLY A 38 -0.84 -11.64 17.89
C GLY A 38 0.32 -11.13 17.07
N VAL A 39 0.13 -11.05 15.76
CA VAL A 39 1.11 -10.55 14.78
C VAL A 39 0.44 -9.54 13.86
N PHE A 40 1.05 -8.38 13.73
CA PHE A 40 0.68 -7.37 12.73
C PHE A 40 1.75 -7.34 11.64
N VAL A 41 1.32 -7.44 10.39
CA VAL A 41 2.23 -7.48 9.23
C VAL A 41 2.22 -6.12 8.53
N PHE A 42 3.37 -5.43 8.58
CA PHE A 42 3.59 -4.14 7.89
C PHE A 42 4.86 -4.22 7.03
N VAL A 43 4.87 -5.14 6.06
CA VAL A 43 6.03 -5.46 5.21
C VAL A 43 5.74 -5.06 3.78
N GLY A 44 5.87 -3.76 3.48
CA GLY A 44 5.64 -3.23 2.15
C GLY A 44 4.15 -3.14 1.78
N ARG A 45 3.90 -2.72 0.55
CA ARG A 45 2.56 -2.51 0.00
C ARG A 45 2.60 -2.70 -1.51
N ASP A 46 1.56 -3.32 -2.04
CA ASP A 46 1.30 -3.39 -3.46
C ASP A 46 0.27 -2.33 -3.85
N VAL A 47 0.52 -1.61 -4.92
CA VAL A 47 -0.43 -0.64 -5.46
C VAL A 47 -1.49 -1.39 -6.25
N LEU A 48 -2.76 -1.29 -5.83
CA LEU A 48 -3.87 -1.94 -6.50
C LEU A 48 -4.33 -1.12 -7.72
N ASN A 49 -3.51 -1.08 -8.76
CA ASN A 49 -3.74 -0.33 -10.00
C ASN A 49 -4.38 -1.18 -11.12
N ALA A 50 -4.72 -2.43 -10.85
CA ALA A 50 -5.34 -3.33 -11.83
C ALA A 50 -6.59 -2.76 -12.54
N PRO A 51 -7.47 -1.96 -11.89
CA PRO A 51 -8.60 -1.34 -12.55
C PRO A 51 -8.24 -0.33 -13.65
N LEU A 52 -6.99 0.17 -13.65
CA LEU A 52 -6.48 1.11 -14.64
C LEU A 52 -5.82 0.43 -15.83
N LYS A 53 -5.64 -0.90 -15.76
CA LYS A 53 -4.99 -1.67 -16.82
C LYS A 53 -5.96 -1.93 -17.96
N GLN A 54 -5.53 -1.65 -19.20
CA GLN A 54 -6.28 -1.86 -20.42
C GLN A 54 -6.04 -3.27 -20.99
N GLU A 55 -6.86 -3.69 -21.95
CA GLU A 55 -6.77 -5.01 -22.57
C GLU A 55 -5.45 -5.25 -23.30
N ASP A 56 -4.84 -4.19 -23.84
CA ASP A 56 -3.53 -4.25 -24.51
C ASP A 56 -2.34 -4.27 -23.55
N GLY A 57 -2.61 -4.26 -22.24
CA GLY A 57 -1.60 -4.27 -21.18
C GLY A 57 -1.05 -2.90 -20.79
N THR A 58 -1.44 -1.83 -21.47
CA THR A 58 -1.10 -0.45 -21.08
C THR A 58 -1.95 0.02 -19.90
N PHE A 59 -1.61 1.16 -19.33
CA PHE A 59 -2.41 1.78 -18.27
C PHE A 59 -3.16 2.99 -18.81
N LEU A 60 -4.36 3.23 -18.27
CA LEU A 60 -5.24 4.32 -18.67
C LEU A 60 -4.62 5.71 -18.42
N CYS A 61 -3.75 5.83 -17.42
CA CYS A 61 -3.05 7.07 -17.07
C CYS A 61 -1.60 6.77 -16.68
N ASP A 62 -0.80 7.82 -16.50
CA ASP A 62 0.60 7.70 -16.18
C ASP A 62 0.81 7.16 -14.75
N LEU A 63 1.71 6.20 -14.62
CA LEU A 63 2.15 5.62 -13.37
C LEU A 63 3.67 5.86 -13.19
N ASN A 64 4.12 5.90 -11.94
CA ASN A 64 5.55 5.85 -11.63
C ASN A 64 6.08 4.41 -11.67
N GLU A 65 7.39 4.22 -11.43
CA GLU A 65 8.03 2.90 -11.42
C GLU A 65 7.48 1.95 -10.35
N ALA A 66 6.92 2.48 -9.25
CA ALA A 66 6.27 1.71 -8.20
C ALA A 66 4.81 1.34 -8.54
N GLY A 67 4.29 1.78 -9.68
CA GLY A 67 2.91 1.56 -10.11
C GLY A 67 1.89 2.52 -9.47
N GLU A 68 2.35 3.59 -8.82
CA GLU A 68 1.48 4.61 -8.25
C GLU A 68 1.04 5.61 -9.32
N VAL A 69 -0.22 6.07 -9.24
CA VAL A 69 -0.79 7.02 -10.19
C VAL A 69 -0.15 8.41 -10.02
N ILE A 70 0.38 8.95 -11.09
CA ILE A 70 0.93 10.32 -11.11
C ILE A 70 -0.23 11.31 -11.15
N VAL A 71 -0.29 12.19 -10.15
CA VAL A 71 -1.30 13.24 -10.04
C VAL A 71 -0.66 14.60 -9.72
N ASP A 72 -1.38 15.66 -10.06
CA ASP A 72 -1.03 17.00 -9.61
C ASP A 72 -1.65 17.33 -8.23
N LEU A 73 -1.42 18.55 -7.73
CA LEU A 73 -1.97 19.02 -6.44
C LEU A 73 -3.51 19.08 -6.39
N ARG A 74 -4.17 18.97 -7.53
CA ARG A 74 -5.63 18.93 -7.68
C ARG A 74 -6.15 17.51 -7.86
N MET A 75 -5.32 16.49 -7.64
CA MET A 75 -5.62 15.07 -7.83
C MET A 75 -5.96 14.69 -9.28
N ARG A 76 -5.57 15.50 -10.27
CA ARG A 76 -5.78 15.21 -11.69
C ARG A 76 -4.69 14.28 -12.19
N THR A 77 -5.09 13.26 -12.95
CA THR A 77 -4.16 12.37 -13.66
C THR A 77 -3.75 12.98 -15.01
N SER A 78 -2.92 12.27 -15.79
CA SER A 78 -2.59 12.64 -17.18
C SER A 78 -3.80 12.58 -18.12
N VAL A 79 -4.89 11.95 -17.71
CA VAL A 79 -6.13 11.83 -18.51
C VAL A 79 -7.16 12.83 -18.03
N LYS A 80 -7.60 13.69 -18.95
CA LYS A 80 -8.62 14.70 -18.68
C LYS A 80 -9.92 14.08 -18.17
N GLY A 81 -10.40 14.52 -17.01
CA GLY A 81 -11.62 14.00 -16.38
C GLY A 81 -11.38 12.78 -15.47
N LEU A 82 -10.16 12.23 -15.43
CA LEU A 82 -9.78 11.17 -14.51
C LEU A 82 -8.97 11.73 -13.34
N TYR A 83 -9.37 11.38 -12.12
CA TYR A 83 -8.74 11.80 -10.88
C TYR A 83 -8.35 10.57 -10.07
N ALA A 84 -7.27 10.68 -9.30
CA ALA A 84 -6.87 9.62 -8.36
C ALA A 84 -6.57 10.22 -7.00
N ALA A 85 -7.05 9.55 -5.95
CA ALA A 85 -6.97 10.01 -4.57
C ALA A 85 -6.63 8.84 -3.63
N GLY A 86 -5.95 9.13 -2.52
CA GLY A 86 -5.59 8.15 -1.52
C GLY A 86 -4.32 7.37 -1.84
N ASP A 87 -4.22 6.18 -1.30
CA ASP A 87 -3.00 5.36 -1.28
C ASP A 87 -2.50 4.91 -2.67
N ILE A 88 -3.35 5.01 -3.69
CA ILE A 88 -3.00 4.66 -5.07
C ILE A 88 -2.10 5.69 -5.75
N ARG A 89 -2.10 6.94 -5.29
CA ARG A 89 -1.36 8.03 -5.92
C ARG A 89 0.08 8.15 -5.42
N ILE A 90 0.92 8.76 -6.25
CA ILE A 90 2.29 9.14 -5.90
C ILE A 90 2.33 10.00 -4.62
N ASP A 91 3.37 9.81 -3.81
CA ASP A 91 3.64 10.54 -2.58
C ASP A 91 2.50 10.51 -1.54
N ALA A 92 1.59 9.56 -1.61
CA ALA A 92 0.55 9.39 -0.61
C ALA A 92 1.15 8.97 0.74
N PRO A 93 0.81 9.64 1.87
CA PRO A 93 1.34 9.30 3.19
C PRO A 93 0.85 7.94 3.73
N LYS A 94 -0.05 7.29 3.02
CA LYS A 94 -0.64 5.99 3.38
C LYS A 94 -1.37 6.03 4.74
N GLN A 95 -2.08 7.13 4.98
CA GLN A 95 -2.91 7.38 6.16
C GLN A 95 -4.35 7.64 5.74
N VAL A 96 -5.32 7.07 6.46
CA VAL A 96 -6.74 7.18 6.13
C VAL A 96 -7.24 8.63 6.09
N VAL A 97 -6.74 9.48 6.98
CA VAL A 97 -7.10 10.90 7.01
C VAL A 97 -6.58 11.64 5.77
N CYS A 98 -5.39 11.28 5.26
CA CYS A 98 -4.82 11.85 4.04
C CYS A 98 -5.61 11.40 2.82
N ALA A 99 -5.96 10.11 2.75
CA ALA A 99 -6.81 9.57 1.68
C ALA A 99 -8.18 10.26 1.62
N ALA A 100 -8.79 10.54 2.78
CA ALA A 100 -10.04 11.31 2.86
C ALA A 100 -9.87 12.76 2.39
N GLY A 101 -8.76 13.42 2.75
CA GLY A 101 -8.42 14.77 2.29
C GLY A 101 -8.18 14.83 0.78
N ASP A 102 -7.49 13.84 0.22
CA ASP A 102 -7.31 13.70 -1.23
C ASP A 102 -8.65 13.55 -1.94
N GLY A 103 -9.56 12.73 -1.40
CA GLY A 103 -10.91 12.55 -1.94
C GLY A 103 -11.71 13.84 -1.96
N ALA A 104 -11.64 14.63 -0.88
CA ALA A 104 -12.27 15.94 -0.82
C ALA A 104 -11.68 16.91 -1.86
N THR A 105 -10.34 16.92 -2.01
CA THR A 105 -9.64 17.72 -2.99
C THR A 105 -10.04 17.33 -4.42
N ALA A 106 -10.08 16.04 -4.72
CA ALA A 106 -10.53 15.54 -6.01
C ALA A 106 -11.98 15.97 -6.30
N ALA A 107 -12.90 15.80 -5.33
CA ALA A 107 -14.31 16.14 -5.49
C ALA A 107 -14.53 17.61 -5.82
N VAL A 108 -13.87 18.53 -5.11
CA VAL A 108 -13.96 19.97 -5.39
C VAL A 108 -13.49 20.30 -6.81
N ASN A 109 -12.34 19.70 -7.23
CA ASN A 109 -11.81 19.93 -8.57
C ASN A 109 -12.64 19.27 -9.68
N ILE A 110 -13.33 18.17 -9.40
CA ILE A 110 -14.30 17.56 -10.33
C ILE A 110 -15.51 18.48 -10.52
N ILE A 111 -16.04 19.07 -9.44
CA ILE A 111 -17.14 20.02 -9.51
C ILE A 111 -16.74 21.23 -10.37
N GLU A 112 -15.55 21.81 -10.14
CA GLU A 112 -15.02 22.91 -10.96
C GLU A 112 -14.86 22.51 -12.44
N TYR A 113 -14.43 21.27 -12.70
CA TYR A 113 -14.25 20.75 -14.06
C TYR A 113 -15.58 20.56 -14.82
N LEU A 114 -16.65 20.18 -14.11
CA LEU A 114 -17.96 19.94 -14.70
C LEU A 114 -18.77 21.24 -14.94
N GLY A 115 -18.40 22.33 -14.28
CA GLY A 115 -19.08 23.63 -14.35
C GLY A 115 -20.17 23.69 -13.31
#